data_3c522136c39c5fab32aa0003658745ab
#
_entry.id   3c522136c39c5fab32aa0003658745ab
#
_cell.length_a   1.000
_cell.length_b   1.000
_cell.length_c   1.000
_cell.angle_alpha   90.00
_cell.angle_beta   90.00
_cell.angle_gamma   90.00
#
_symmetry.space_group_name_H-M   'P 1'
#
loop_
_entity.id
_entity.type
_entity.pdbx_description
1 polymer ?
#
loop_
_entity_poly.entity_id
_entity_poly.type
_entity_poly.pdbx_seq_one_letter_code
_entity_poly.pdbx_strand_id
1 'polypeptide(L)'
;LAYTAAALSFQLENLAKPVLLTGSQRPWRQAGSDAPANVALALKNAAGGWAGVRVAFGGRLLPGPRVRKSDADHDQAFSAPNWNGIWPEFAAPTEPLHCVEIDPDARIAAIKLYPGFTCDWQAAALEAPLQALVLETFGSGNLPEHAKLLTALERQVRQGALIVNCSQC
;
A
#
# COMPACT_ATOMS: atom_id res chain seq x y z
N LEU A 1 7.65 -2.92 6.07
CA LEU A 1 6.51 -2.44 6.89
C LEU A 1 5.33 -1.99 6.03
N ALA A 2 5.50 -1.05 5.07
CA ALA A 2 4.37 -0.49 4.32
C ALA A 2 3.60 -1.55 3.54
N TYR A 3 4.27 -2.35 2.73
CA TYR A 3 3.62 -3.43 1.97
C TYR A 3 2.95 -4.46 2.87
N THR A 4 3.61 -4.86 3.96
CA THR A 4 3.04 -5.80 4.93
C THR A 4 1.80 -5.21 5.61
N ALA A 5 1.84 -3.94 5.98
CA ALA A 5 0.71 -3.25 6.60
C ALA A 5 -0.47 -3.14 5.64
N ALA A 6 -0.22 -2.81 4.37
CA ALA A 6 -1.24 -2.78 3.34
C ALA A 6 -1.85 -4.18 3.13
N ALA A 7 -1.01 -5.21 2.93
CA ALA A 7 -1.49 -6.58 2.74
C ALA A 7 -2.37 -7.05 3.91
N LEU A 8 -1.90 -6.91 5.15
CA LEU A 8 -2.68 -7.29 6.33
C LEU A 8 -3.99 -6.50 6.46
N SER A 9 -4.00 -5.23 6.03
CA SER A 9 -5.23 -4.43 6.07
C SER A 9 -6.34 -4.96 5.18
N PHE A 10 -6.00 -5.67 4.11
CA PHE A 10 -6.96 -6.28 3.18
C PHE A 10 -7.18 -7.77 3.44
N GLN A 11 -6.21 -8.46 4.06
CA GLN A 11 -6.35 -9.87 4.38
C GLN A 11 -7.16 -10.15 5.66
N LEU A 12 -7.09 -9.24 6.65
CA LEU A 12 -7.72 -9.44 7.95
C LEU A 12 -9.11 -8.80 7.95
N GLU A 13 -10.12 -9.52 7.49
CA GLU A 13 -11.52 -9.12 7.56
C GLU A 13 -12.07 -9.35 8.97
N ASN A 14 -12.99 -8.50 9.39
CA ASN A 14 -13.62 -8.55 10.71
C ASN A 14 -12.62 -8.48 11.89
N LEU A 15 -11.53 -7.74 11.68
CA LEU A 15 -10.52 -7.56 12.72
C LEU A 15 -11.06 -6.74 13.88
N ALA A 16 -11.18 -7.36 15.06
CA ALA A 16 -11.73 -6.75 16.28
C ALA A 16 -10.68 -6.10 17.19
N LYS A 17 -9.40 -6.20 16.82
CA LYS A 17 -8.27 -5.76 17.66
C LYS A 17 -7.27 -4.94 16.85
N PRO A 18 -6.45 -4.11 17.53
CA PRO A 18 -5.35 -3.43 16.86
C PRO A 18 -4.25 -4.40 16.43
N VAL A 19 -3.77 -4.22 15.21
CA VAL A 19 -2.54 -4.83 14.70
C VAL A 19 -1.55 -3.71 14.43
N LEU A 20 -0.42 -3.74 15.12
CA LEU A 20 0.61 -2.71 15.01
C LEU A 20 1.90 -3.30 14.42
N LEU A 21 2.35 -2.70 13.34
CA LEU A 21 3.66 -2.96 12.76
C LEU A 21 4.61 -1.84 13.18
N THR A 22 5.80 -2.23 13.56
CA THR A 22 6.86 -1.29 13.91
C THR A 22 8.23 -1.81 13.48
N GLY A 23 9.25 -1.00 13.62
CA GLY A 23 10.63 -1.30 13.30
C GLY A 23 11.52 -0.12 13.69
N SER A 24 12.71 -0.06 13.14
CA SER A 24 13.64 1.04 13.38
C SER A 24 14.53 1.34 12.18
N GLN A 25 15.05 2.56 12.12
CA GLN A 25 16.11 2.94 11.19
C GLN A 25 17.49 2.47 11.71
N ARG A 26 17.70 2.54 13.01
CA ARG A 26 18.92 2.10 13.65
C ARG A 26 18.69 0.83 14.48
N PRO A 27 19.60 -0.16 14.40
CA PRO A 27 19.50 -1.39 15.20
C PRO A 27 19.32 -1.09 16.69
N TRP A 28 18.56 -1.92 17.38
CA TRP A 28 18.19 -1.73 18.80
C TRP A 28 19.39 -1.41 19.73
N ARG A 29 20.52 -2.07 19.53
CA ARG A 29 21.72 -1.91 20.37
C ARG A 29 22.63 -0.76 19.95
N GLN A 30 22.33 -0.09 18.89
CA GLN A 30 23.10 1.05 18.42
C GLN A 30 22.77 2.29 19.25
N ALA A 31 23.78 3.08 19.60
CA ALA A 31 23.58 4.35 20.29
C ALA A 31 22.68 5.27 19.46
N GLY A 32 21.69 5.87 20.12
CA GLY A 32 20.69 6.72 19.45
C GLY A 32 19.66 5.96 18.61
N SER A 33 19.50 4.65 18.85
CA SER A 33 18.45 3.85 18.17
C SER A 33 17.07 4.40 18.46
N ASP A 34 16.24 4.46 17.41
CA ASP A 34 14.82 4.80 17.45
C ASP A 34 13.92 3.61 17.82
N ALA A 35 14.49 2.38 17.87
CA ALA A 35 13.73 1.17 18.14
C ALA A 35 12.97 1.18 19.47
N PRO A 36 13.56 1.59 20.63
CA PRO A 36 12.84 1.60 21.90
C PRO A 36 11.61 2.52 21.88
N ALA A 37 11.73 3.70 21.27
CA ALA A 37 10.64 4.65 21.17
C ALA A 37 9.52 4.12 20.27
N ASN A 38 9.87 3.52 19.14
CA ASN A 38 8.91 2.94 18.20
C ASN A 38 8.15 1.75 18.81
N VAL A 39 8.84 0.88 19.56
CA VAL A 39 8.20 -0.25 20.27
C VAL A 39 7.30 0.25 21.40
N ALA A 40 7.74 1.23 22.17
CA ALA A 40 6.91 1.83 23.24
C ALA A 40 5.63 2.45 22.66
N LEU A 41 5.73 3.15 21.52
CA LEU A 41 4.58 3.70 20.81
C LEU A 41 3.63 2.59 20.36
N ALA A 42 4.15 1.51 19.78
CA ALA A 42 3.35 0.37 19.35
C ALA A 42 2.62 -0.28 20.53
N LEU A 43 3.32 -0.61 21.62
CA LEU A 43 2.75 -1.25 22.81
C LEU A 43 1.67 -0.38 23.46
N LYS A 44 1.93 0.92 23.62
CA LYS A 44 0.94 1.88 24.16
C LYS A 44 -0.36 1.86 23.37
N ASN A 45 -0.28 1.76 22.06
CA ASN A 45 -1.44 1.80 21.17
C ASN A 45 -2.08 0.42 20.94
N ALA A 46 -1.37 -0.67 21.21
CA ALA A 46 -1.94 -2.02 21.14
C ALA A 46 -3.01 -2.28 22.21
N ALA A 47 -2.96 -1.55 23.32
CA ALA A 47 -3.99 -1.61 24.38
C ALA A 47 -5.23 -0.75 24.08
N GLY A 48 -5.29 -0.06 22.93
CA GLY A 48 -6.39 0.83 22.58
C GLY A 48 -7.68 0.09 22.21
N GLY A 49 -8.82 0.72 22.46
CA GLY A 49 -10.15 0.22 22.09
C GLY A 49 -10.51 0.48 20.63
N TRP A 50 -9.63 0.13 19.70
CA TRP A 50 -9.83 0.29 18.26
C TRP A 50 -9.37 -0.96 17.52
N ALA A 51 -9.72 -1.09 16.25
CA ALA A 51 -9.26 -2.18 15.40
C ALA A 51 -8.64 -1.68 14.09
N GLY A 52 -8.04 -2.60 13.38
CA GLY A 52 -7.38 -2.33 12.11
C GLY A 52 -5.86 -2.37 12.21
N VAL A 53 -5.21 -2.22 11.06
CA VAL A 53 -3.77 -2.32 10.92
C VAL A 53 -3.17 -0.91 10.85
N ARG A 54 -2.17 -0.65 11.70
CA ARG A 54 -1.44 0.63 11.70
C ARG A 54 0.06 0.40 11.79
N VAL A 55 0.82 1.38 11.31
CA VAL A 55 2.28 1.43 11.49
C VAL A 55 2.60 2.45 12.56
N ALA A 56 3.34 2.03 13.59
CA ALA A 56 3.87 2.88 14.65
C ALA A 56 5.34 3.15 14.38
N PHE A 57 5.70 4.36 13.95
CA PHE A 57 7.06 4.70 13.56
C PHE A 57 7.33 6.21 13.65
N GLY A 58 8.54 6.59 14.12
CA GLY A 58 8.98 7.99 14.19
C GLY A 58 8.03 8.89 14.99
N GLY A 59 7.48 8.39 16.09
CA GLY A 59 6.54 9.11 16.94
C GLY A 59 5.11 9.21 16.39
N ARG A 60 4.79 8.53 15.27
CA ARG A 60 3.50 8.65 14.58
C ARG A 60 2.81 7.30 14.44
N LEU A 61 1.47 7.33 14.48
CA LEU A 61 0.63 6.23 14.01
C LEU A 61 0.13 6.55 12.61
N LEU A 62 0.29 5.61 11.69
CA LEU A 62 -0.08 5.76 10.29
C LEU A 62 -1.02 4.62 9.87
N PRO A 63 -2.05 4.89 9.07
CA PRO A 63 -3.00 3.86 8.63
C PRO A 63 -2.31 2.85 7.68
N GLY A 64 -2.44 1.55 7.97
CA GLY A 64 -1.79 0.47 7.24
C GLY A 64 -1.98 0.52 5.72
N PRO A 65 -3.21 0.72 5.20
CA PRO A 65 -3.44 0.74 3.75
C PRO A 65 -2.96 2.02 3.04
N ARG A 66 -2.52 3.04 3.78
CA ARG A 66 -2.09 4.34 3.21
C ARG A 66 -0.65 4.71 3.50
N VAL A 67 0.03 3.92 4.31
CA VAL A 67 1.41 4.20 4.70
C VAL A 67 2.37 3.87 3.56
N ARG A 68 3.34 4.75 3.35
CA ARG A 68 4.47 4.52 2.43
C ARG A 68 5.78 4.92 3.10
N LYS A 69 6.89 4.28 2.70
CA LYS A 69 8.22 4.76 3.06
C LYS A 69 8.56 5.94 2.16
N SER A 70 8.68 7.12 2.76
CA SER A 70 8.93 8.39 2.06
C SER A 70 10.38 8.85 2.15
N ASP A 71 11.12 8.31 3.12
CA ASP A 71 12.52 8.64 3.34
C ASP A 71 13.30 7.38 3.75
N ALA A 72 14.52 7.22 3.23
CA ALA A 72 15.35 6.06 3.52
C ALA A 72 16.15 6.21 4.82
N ASP A 73 16.51 7.45 5.20
CA ASP A 73 17.54 7.74 6.19
C ASP A 73 17.00 8.46 7.43
N HIS A 74 15.87 9.14 7.31
CA HIS A 74 15.31 9.94 8.39
C HIS A 74 14.51 9.09 9.39
N ASP A 75 14.49 9.49 10.67
CA ASP A 75 13.73 8.80 11.71
C ASP A 75 12.21 8.80 11.45
N GLN A 76 11.70 9.81 10.73
CA GLN A 76 10.31 9.86 10.24
C GLN A 76 10.18 9.27 8.84
N ALA A 77 10.73 8.09 8.63
CA ALA A 77 10.84 7.41 7.34
C ALA A 77 9.51 7.11 6.64
N PHE A 78 8.40 7.12 7.35
CA PHE A 78 7.08 6.76 6.81
C PHE A 78 6.10 7.92 6.86
N SER A 79 5.25 7.99 5.84
CA SER A 79 4.19 8.99 5.72
C SER A 79 2.90 8.35 5.17
N ALA A 80 1.80 9.06 5.29
CA ALA A 80 0.52 8.74 4.67
C ALA A 80 -0.06 10.03 4.05
N PRO A 81 0.45 10.48 2.90
CA PRO A 81 0.15 11.81 2.35
C PRO A 81 -1.32 11.98 1.98
N ASN A 82 -2.00 10.90 1.58
CA ASN A 82 -3.41 10.93 1.19
C ASN A 82 -4.36 10.61 2.36
N TRP A 83 -3.89 10.75 3.59
CA TRP A 83 -4.71 10.59 4.79
C TRP A 83 -5.01 11.95 5.41
N ASN A 84 -6.29 12.22 5.62
CA ASN A 84 -6.78 13.47 6.20
C ASN A 84 -6.61 13.60 7.72
N GLY A 85 -5.95 12.65 8.38
CA GLY A 85 -5.76 12.63 9.83
C GLY A 85 -6.94 12.08 10.64
N ILE A 86 -8.03 11.72 9.98
CA ILE A 86 -9.23 11.21 10.64
C ILE A 86 -9.19 9.67 10.66
N TRP A 87 -9.28 9.09 11.86
CA TRP A 87 -9.48 7.65 12.01
C TRP A 87 -10.95 7.31 11.81
N PRO A 88 -11.27 6.24 11.08
CA PRO A 88 -12.64 5.76 11.01
C PRO A 88 -13.13 5.36 12.40
N GLU A 89 -14.41 5.58 12.66
CA GLU A 89 -15.06 5.03 13.85
C GLU A 89 -14.97 3.52 13.83
N PHE A 90 -14.63 2.96 14.98
CA PHE A 90 -14.58 1.51 15.13
C PHE A 90 -15.96 0.99 15.56
N ALA A 91 -16.56 0.20 14.70
CA ALA A 91 -17.69 -0.66 15.05
C ALA A 91 -17.18 -2.09 15.26
N ALA A 92 -17.56 -2.68 16.38
CA ALA A 92 -17.17 -4.07 16.64
C ALA A 92 -17.77 -4.98 15.54
N PRO A 93 -16.98 -5.85 14.92
CA PRO A 93 -17.48 -6.76 13.90
C PRO A 93 -18.45 -7.76 14.52
N THR A 94 -19.48 -8.12 13.75
CA THR A 94 -20.47 -9.14 14.14
C THR A 94 -20.04 -10.55 13.73
N GLU A 95 -19.14 -10.64 12.75
CA GLU A 95 -18.63 -11.89 12.21
C GLU A 95 -17.23 -12.21 12.79
N PRO A 96 -16.84 -13.48 12.85
CA PRO A 96 -15.50 -13.87 13.30
C PRO A 96 -14.42 -13.36 12.36
N LEU A 97 -13.20 -13.23 12.89
CA LEU A 97 -12.03 -12.90 12.08
C LEU A 97 -11.88 -13.90 10.93
N HIS A 98 -11.80 -13.37 9.72
CA HIS A 98 -11.53 -14.13 8.51
C HIS A 98 -10.21 -13.64 7.90
N CYS A 99 -9.37 -14.57 7.49
CA CYS A 99 -8.12 -14.27 6.79
C CYS A 99 -8.26 -14.62 5.31
N VAL A 100 -8.25 -13.60 4.46
CA VAL A 100 -8.26 -13.78 3.00
C VAL A 100 -6.87 -14.25 2.56
N GLU A 101 -6.81 -15.38 1.89
CA GLU A 101 -5.56 -15.89 1.32
C GLU A 101 -5.17 -15.07 0.08
N ILE A 102 -3.89 -14.74 -0.01
CA ILE A 102 -3.32 -14.12 -1.21
C ILE A 102 -2.89 -15.26 -2.13
N ASP A 103 -3.37 -15.22 -3.38
CA ASP A 103 -2.87 -16.10 -4.43
C ASP A 103 -1.40 -15.73 -4.77
N PRO A 104 -0.42 -16.59 -4.47
CA PRO A 104 0.99 -16.30 -4.74
C PRO A 104 1.31 -16.27 -6.23
N ASP A 105 0.46 -16.87 -7.07
CA ASP A 105 0.63 -16.95 -8.52
C ASP A 105 -0.13 -15.84 -9.26
N ALA A 106 -0.75 -14.91 -8.53
CA ALA A 106 -1.47 -13.80 -9.11
C ALA A 106 -0.56 -12.93 -10.00
N ARG A 107 -0.90 -12.83 -11.28
CA ARG A 107 -0.17 -12.01 -12.24
C ARG A 107 -0.66 -10.57 -12.16
N ILE A 108 0.02 -9.78 -11.35
CA ILE A 108 -0.25 -8.36 -11.14
C ILE A 108 0.94 -7.55 -11.64
N ALA A 109 0.68 -6.51 -12.43
CA ALA A 109 1.70 -5.57 -12.87
C ALA A 109 1.40 -4.16 -12.38
N ALA A 110 2.45 -3.34 -12.26
CA ALA A 110 2.33 -1.91 -12.03
C ALA A 110 3.14 -1.17 -13.10
N ILE A 111 2.51 -0.20 -13.75
CA ILE A 111 3.15 0.65 -14.77
C ILE A 111 3.01 2.11 -14.34
N LYS A 112 4.16 2.78 -14.20
CA LYS A 112 4.22 4.21 -13.97
C LYS A 112 4.49 4.95 -15.27
N LEU A 113 3.65 5.91 -15.59
CA LEU A 113 3.83 6.79 -16.74
C LEU A 113 4.75 7.96 -16.38
N TYR A 114 5.57 8.40 -17.34
CA TYR A 114 6.47 9.54 -17.18
C TYR A 114 6.65 10.26 -18.54
N PRO A 115 7.03 11.55 -18.57
CA PRO A 115 7.34 12.26 -19.81
C PRO A 115 8.44 11.52 -20.60
N GLY A 116 8.24 11.36 -21.90
CA GLY A 116 9.15 10.58 -22.75
C GLY A 116 8.91 9.06 -22.76
N PHE A 117 7.83 8.61 -22.12
CA PHE A 117 7.40 7.22 -22.15
C PHE A 117 7.07 6.77 -23.58
N THR A 118 7.77 5.77 -24.08
CA THR A 118 7.65 5.36 -25.50
C THR A 118 6.48 4.44 -25.78
N CYS A 119 5.85 3.89 -24.76
CA CYS A 119 4.70 2.98 -24.82
C CYS A 119 4.93 1.62 -25.54
N ASP A 120 5.93 1.50 -26.41
CA ASP A 120 6.13 0.29 -27.21
C ASP A 120 6.51 -0.93 -26.38
N TRP A 121 7.48 -0.80 -25.50
CA TRP A 121 7.90 -1.92 -24.66
C TRP A 121 6.88 -2.26 -23.58
N GLN A 122 6.13 -1.29 -23.08
CA GLN A 122 5.03 -1.51 -22.12
C GLN A 122 3.86 -2.24 -22.78
N ALA A 123 3.53 -1.87 -24.03
CA ALA A 123 2.53 -2.61 -24.80
C ALA A 123 2.98 -4.07 -25.01
N ALA A 124 4.26 -4.30 -25.30
CA ALA A 124 4.82 -5.64 -25.38
C ALA A 124 4.81 -6.37 -24.01
N ALA A 125 5.13 -5.70 -22.91
CA ALA A 125 5.06 -6.28 -21.58
C ALA A 125 3.63 -6.67 -21.16
N LEU A 126 2.61 -6.05 -21.76
CA LEU A 126 1.21 -6.37 -21.57
C LEU A 126 0.69 -7.48 -22.52
N GLU A 127 1.55 -8.20 -23.23
CA GLU A 127 1.11 -9.29 -24.10
C GLU A 127 0.60 -10.51 -23.34
N ALA A 128 1.24 -10.84 -22.21
CA ALA A 128 0.78 -11.90 -21.33
C ALA A 128 -0.48 -11.47 -20.55
N PRO A 129 -1.47 -12.36 -20.36
CA PRO A 129 -2.68 -12.03 -19.63
C PRO A 129 -2.37 -11.78 -18.14
N LEU A 130 -2.91 -10.68 -17.62
CA LEU A 130 -2.82 -10.29 -16.20
C LEU A 130 -4.17 -10.55 -15.50
N GLN A 131 -4.13 -10.64 -14.17
CA GLN A 131 -5.32 -10.58 -13.31
C GLN A 131 -5.60 -9.14 -12.88
N ALA A 132 -4.56 -8.34 -12.66
CA ALA A 132 -4.71 -6.92 -12.40
C ALA A 132 -3.52 -6.10 -12.93
N LEU A 133 -3.80 -4.84 -13.25
CA LEU A 133 -2.82 -3.83 -13.62
C LEU A 133 -3.06 -2.57 -12.81
N VAL A 134 -2.06 -2.13 -12.07
CA VAL A 134 -2.04 -0.80 -11.47
C VAL A 134 -1.37 0.17 -12.44
N LEU A 135 -2.10 1.17 -12.90
CA LEU A 135 -1.63 2.17 -13.84
C LEU A 135 -1.48 3.51 -13.11
N GLU A 136 -0.22 3.90 -12.82
CA GLU A 136 0.09 5.20 -12.22
C GLU A 136 0.15 6.28 -13.32
N THR A 137 -0.95 6.99 -13.48
CA THR A 137 -1.15 8.02 -14.51
C THR A 137 -0.76 9.42 -14.05
N PHE A 138 -0.78 10.39 -14.96
CA PHE A 138 -0.47 11.79 -14.64
C PHE A 138 -1.52 12.42 -13.70
N GLY A 139 -1.22 13.58 -13.17
CA GLY A 139 -1.91 14.24 -12.05
C GLY A 139 -3.44 14.15 -12.03
N SER A 140 -4.12 14.40 -13.14
CA SER A 140 -5.58 14.29 -13.24
C SER A 140 -6.11 12.91 -13.67
N GLY A 141 -5.26 11.88 -13.69
CA GLY A 141 -5.67 10.53 -14.06
C GLY A 141 -5.62 10.24 -15.57
N ASN A 142 -4.95 11.10 -16.34
CA ASN A 142 -4.81 10.96 -17.79
C ASN A 142 -3.52 10.23 -18.19
N LEU A 143 -3.53 9.68 -19.39
CA LEU A 143 -2.42 8.99 -20.04
C LEU A 143 -2.23 9.49 -21.47
N PRO A 144 -1.06 9.23 -22.08
CA PRO A 144 -0.83 9.59 -23.48
C PRO A 144 -1.78 8.86 -24.42
N GLU A 145 -2.28 9.57 -25.43
CA GLU A 145 -3.04 8.95 -26.54
C GLU A 145 -2.08 8.17 -27.44
N HIS A 146 -1.76 6.94 -27.05
CA HIS A 146 -0.86 6.08 -27.81
C HIS A 146 -1.59 4.79 -28.21
N ALA A 147 -1.86 4.61 -29.51
CA ALA A 147 -2.72 3.55 -30.02
C ALA A 147 -2.31 2.14 -29.56
N LYS A 148 -1.00 1.82 -29.56
CA LYS A 148 -0.53 0.50 -29.12
C LYS A 148 -0.77 0.25 -27.64
N LEU A 149 -0.58 1.26 -26.79
CA LEU A 149 -0.85 1.14 -25.36
C LEU A 149 -2.34 0.96 -25.11
N LEU A 150 -3.19 1.76 -25.74
CA LEU A 150 -4.64 1.65 -25.61
C LEU A 150 -5.15 0.29 -26.06
N THR A 151 -4.67 -0.21 -27.21
CA THR A 151 -5.01 -1.55 -27.70
C THR A 151 -4.58 -2.65 -26.72
N ALA A 152 -3.39 -2.51 -26.11
CA ALA A 152 -2.91 -3.48 -25.12
C ALA A 152 -3.77 -3.45 -23.84
N LEU A 153 -4.14 -2.27 -23.35
CA LEU A 153 -5.04 -2.12 -22.21
C LEU A 153 -6.43 -2.70 -22.47
N GLU A 154 -7.01 -2.40 -23.63
CA GLU A 154 -8.30 -2.98 -24.05
C GLU A 154 -8.25 -4.51 -24.10
N ARG A 155 -7.16 -5.06 -24.64
CA ARG A 155 -6.97 -6.52 -24.65
C ARG A 155 -6.95 -7.10 -23.25
N GLN A 156 -6.22 -6.49 -22.30
CA GLN A 156 -6.19 -6.94 -20.91
C GLN A 156 -7.58 -6.92 -20.28
N VAL A 157 -8.36 -5.85 -20.48
CA VAL A 157 -9.75 -5.78 -20.00
C VAL A 157 -10.62 -6.88 -20.60
N ARG A 158 -10.52 -7.12 -21.91
CA ARG A 158 -11.27 -8.21 -22.57
C ARG A 158 -10.88 -9.59 -22.06
N GLN A 159 -9.66 -9.77 -21.59
CA GLN A 159 -9.17 -11.00 -20.95
C GLN A 159 -9.54 -11.13 -19.47
N GLY A 160 -10.26 -10.15 -18.92
CA GLY A 160 -10.76 -10.16 -17.55
C GLY A 160 -9.84 -9.49 -16.53
N ALA A 161 -8.77 -8.79 -16.96
CA ALA A 161 -7.89 -8.07 -16.03
C ALA A 161 -8.59 -6.86 -15.40
N LEU A 162 -8.43 -6.69 -14.10
CA LEU A 162 -8.80 -5.47 -13.40
C LEU A 162 -7.75 -4.38 -13.64
N ILE A 163 -8.15 -3.24 -14.20
CA ILE A 163 -7.27 -2.08 -14.32
C ILE A 163 -7.60 -1.06 -13.23
N VAL A 164 -6.63 -0.79 -12.36
CA VAL A 164 -6.70 0.23 -11.33
C VAL A 164 -5.91 1.45 -11.80
N ASN A 165 -6.63 2.51 -12.17
CA ASN A 165 -6.01 3.78 -12.52
C ASN A 165 -5.82 4.63 -11.25
N CYS A 166 -4.59 4.99 -10.92
CA CYS A 166 -4.27 5.90 -9.82
C CYS A 166 -3.37 7.04 -10.30
N SER A 167 -3.60 8.21 -9.72
CA SER A 167 -2.76 9.38 -9.98
C SER A 167 -1.41 9.25 -9.25
N GLN A 168 -0.37 9.85 -9.83
CA GLN A 168 0.94 10.00 -9.20
C GLN A 168 0.98 11.12 -8.13
N CYS A 169 -0.10 11.89 -7.98
CA CYS A 169 -0.24 12.98 -7.02
C CYS A 169 -0.88 12.55 -5.71
#